data_f27c6923c14b866ffe7bbc7d5ff20fed
#
_entry.id   f27c6923c14b866ffe7bbc7d5ff20fed
#
_cell.length_a   1.000
_cell.length_b   1.000
_cell.length_c   1.000
_cell.angle_alpha   90.00
_cell.angle_beta   90.00
_cell.angle_gamma   90.00
#
_symmetry.space_group_name_H-M   'P 1'
#
loop_
_entity.id
_entity.type
_entity.pdbx_description
1 polymer ?
#
loop_
_entity_poly.entity_id
_entity_poly.type
_entity_poly.pdbx_seq_one_letter_code
_entity_poly.pdbx_strand_id
1 'polypeptide(L)'
;MIHLTPYEQRMLDGEFGAAKQVALQKIIDYAQILGATELVPITKAHLCCGSTCEPSDFPDGNLDRPDILAMGYHDWQTKLKCPGLDPAAFNSFNETTYVMDDVHCCDTFQWQWTQQTKEFYENNRQILSDAADRGVMIGSTCAPYLAGWLPVMGEYFVTTESSNVLYSNSILGARGNGGGGNTTFCSAICGRAPKWGLHLPENRHGTHVFHVACDTKDKTDWDLLGAAVGRRLAPNAVPVICGDFERPDLIKLKSFFTALAVTSGCELCLIVGVSPEAQTYEMAMGGHEPAAEFTITNEILQ
;
A
#
# COMPACT_ATOMS: atom_id res chain seq x y z
N MET A 1 22.74 9.84 -6.98
CA MET A 1 23.12 10.11 -5.57
C MET A 1 21.89 10.70 -4.89
N ILE A 2 21.53 10.23 -3.71
CA ILE A 2 20.38 10.74 -2.95
C ILE A 2 20.82 11.97 -2.17
N HIS A 3 20.03 13.04 -2.26
CA HIS A 3 20.24 14.27 -1.47
C HIS A 3 19.53 14.11 -0.12
N LEU A 4 20.33 13.96 0.94
CA LEU A 4 19.80 13.82 2.30
C LEU A 4 19.65 15.18 2.96
N THR A 5 18.58 15.38 3.70
CA THR A 5 18.42 16.48 4.62
C THR A 5 19.35 16.32 5.84
N PRO A 6 19.66 17.38 6.60
CA PRO A 6 20.45 17.24 7.82
C PRO A 6 19.86 16.24 8.83
N TYR A 7 18.54 16.12 8.90
CA TYR A 7 17.86 15.14 9.76
C TYR A 7 18.12 13.70 9.30
N GLU A 8 18.03 13.45 8.00
CA GLU A 8 18.27 12.13 7.40
C GLU A 8 19.74 11.73 7.52
N GLN A 9 20.67 12.69 7.37
CA GLN A 9 22.09 12.43 7.57
C GLN A 9 22.37 12.01 9.02
N ARG A 10 21.84 12.72 10.01
CA ARG A 10 21.98 12.37 11.42
C ARG A 10 21.38 10.96 11.72
N MET A 11 20.27 10.62 11.07
CA MET A 11 19.69 9.29 11.18
C MET A 11 20.60 8.22 10.59
N LEU A 12 21.20 8.48 9.43
CA LEU A 12 22.15 7.61 8.79
C LEU A 12 23.46 7.46 9.60
N ASP A 13 23.87 8.50 10.30
CA ASP A 13 25.02 8.49 11.22
C ASP A 13 24.71 7.74 12.54
N GLY A 14 23.47 7.25 12.72
CA GLY A 14 23.06 6.44 13.87
C GLY A 14 22.60 7.21 15.09
N GLU A 15 22.46 8.54 15.02
CA GLU A 15 22.05 9.37 16.16
C GLU A 15 20.67 8.96 16.73
N PHE A 16 19.77 8.42 15.88
CA PHE A 16 18.43 8.00 16.28
C PHE A 16 18.33 6.49 16.54
N GLY A 17 19.46 5.81 16.71
CA GLY A 17 19.54 4.38 16.98
C GLY A 17 19.74 3.52 15.72
N ALA A 18 20.30 2.33 15.95
CA ALA A 18 20.74 1.44 14.88
C ALA A 18 19.58 0.97 13.98
N ALA A 19 18.38 0.76 14.51
CA ALA A 19 17.23 0.34 13.73
C ALA A 19 16.85 1.37 12.66
N LYS A 20 16.75 2.65 13.03
CA LYS A 20 16.44 3.73 12.09
C LYS A 20 17.58 3.95 11.08
N GLN A 21 18.83 3.80 11.51
CA GLN A 21 19.99 3.86 10.62
C GLN A 21 19.92 2.81 9.52
N VAL A 22 19.71 1.56 9.89
CA VAL A 22 19.64 0.44 8.93
C VAL A 22 18.41 0.55 8.03
N ALA A 23 17.26 0.89 8.59
CA ALA A 23 16.04 1.10 7.82
C ALA A 23 16.22 2.21 6.78
N LEU A 24 16.80 3.36 7.17
CA LEU A 24 17.06 4.45 6.25
C LEU A 24 18.06 4.05 5.16
N GLN A 25 19.13 3.32 5.50
CA GLN A 25 20.07 2.84 4.48
C GLN A 25 19.37 1.97 3.43
N LYS A 26 18.45 1.08 3.86
CA LYS A 26 17.66 0.27 2.91
C LYS A 26 16.75 1.10 2.02
N ILE A 27 16.15 2.15 2.58
CA ILE A 27 15.33 3.08 1.78
C ILE A 27 16.20 3.87 0.79
N ILE A 28 17.41 4.25 1.15
CA ILE A 28 18.37 4.90 0.24
C ILE A 28 18.76 3.94 -0.90
N ASP A 29 19.11 2.69 -0.58
CA ASP A 29 19.44 1.67 -1.58
C ASP A 29 18.28 1.48 -2.57
N TYR A 30 17.06 1.39 -2.04
CA TYR A 30 15.85 1.26 -2.83
C TYR A 30 15.57 2.49 -3.69
N ALA A 31 15.74 3.69 -3.12
CA ALA A 31 15.61 4.96 -3.84
C ALA A 31 16.56 5.06 -5.04
N GLN A 32 17.79 4.57 -4.90
CA GLN A 32 18.77 4.54 -5.99
C GLN A 32 18.32 3.63 -7.14
N ILE A 33 17.75 2.46 -6.82
CA ILE A 33 17.21 1.52 -7.84
C ILE A 33 16.05 2.17 -8.60
N LEU A 34 15.20 2.93 -7.91
CA LEU A 34 14.05 3.63 -8.49
C LEU A 34 14.45 4.92 -9.25
N GLY A 35 15.71 5.34 -9.18
CA GLY A 35 16.17 6.59 -9.78
C GLY A 35 15.70 7.84 -9.02
N ALA A 36 15.21 7.70 -7.79
CA ALA A 36 14.88 8.84 -6.94
C ALA A 36 16.16 9.58 -6.50
N THR A 37 16.05 10.89 -6.33
CA THR A 37 17.15 11.74 -5.87
C THR A 37 16.92 12.30 -4.48
N GLU A 38 15.73 12.17 -3.94
CA GLU A 38 15.29 12.69 -2.65
C GLU A 38 14.40 11.68 -1.94
N LEU A 39 14.25 11.86 -0.63
CA LEU A 39 13.28 11.14 0.18
C LEU A 39 12.13 12.08 0.57
N VAL A 40 10.97 11.49 0.88
CA VAL A 40 9.83 12.21 1.45
C VAL A 40 9.54 11.70 2.85
N PRO A 41 9.10 12.57 3.78
CA PRO A 41 8.58 12.11 5.07
C PRO A 41 7.22 11.45 4.85
N ILE A 42 6.98 10.30 5.46
CA ILE A 42 5.68 9.64 5.46
C ILE A 42 4.97 9.86 6.79
N THR A 43 3.65 9.98 6.74
CA THR A 43 2.81 10.15 7.93
C THR A 43 2.00 8.91 8.26
N LYS A 44 1.83 8.01 7.30
CA LYS A 44 1.05 6.78 7.47
C LYS A 44 1.72 5.60 6.77
N ALA A 45 1.68 4.45 7.44
CA ALA A 45 2.12 3.19 6.89
C ALA A 45 1.06 2.11 7.15
N HIS A 46 0.74 1.34 6.11
CA HIS A 46 -0.13 0.19 6.20
C HIS A 46 0.70 -1.04 5.84
N LEU A 47 0.91 -1.93 6.80
CA LEU A 47 1.91 -2.99 6.73
C LEU A 47 1.28 -4.36 6.78
N CYS A 48 1.77 -5.28 5.99
CA CYS A 48 1.62 -6.70 6.23
C CYS A 48 2.65 -7.12 7.30
N CYS A 49 2.27 -7.04 8.56
CA CYS A 49 3.13 -7.40 9.69
C CYS A 49 3.16 -8.91 9.97
N GLY A 50 2.13 -9.63 9.55
CA GLY A 50 2.08 -11.08 9.61
C GLY A 50 2.67 -11.65 8.36
N SER A 51 3.22 -12.81 8.47
CA SER A 51 3.64 -13.50 7.29
C SER A 51 2.77 -14.70 7.03
N THR A 52 2.44 -14.88 5.82
CA THR A 52 2.22 -16.17 5.23
C THR A 52 3.59 -16.82 5.06
N CYS A 53 4.06 -17.55 6.08
CA CYS A 53 5.22 -18.42 5.88
C CYS A 53 4.80 -19.64 5.11
N GLU A 54 5.39 -19.83 3.98
CA GLU A 54 5.33 -21.12 3.33
C GLU A 54 6.30 -22.09 4.04
N PRO A 55 5.94 -23.37 4.18
CA PRO A 55 6.83 -24.36 4.75
C PRO A 55 8.20 -24.44 4.05
N SER A 56 8.26 -24.03 2.80
CA SER A 56 9.50 -23.92 2.01
C SER A 56 10.46 -22.83 2.51
N ASP A 57 9.97 -21.84 3.25
CA ASP A 57 10.80 -20.82 3.89
C ASP A 57 11.60 -21.40 5.08
N PHE A 58 11.25 -22.60 5.51
CA PHE A 58 11.83 -23.33 6.64
C PHE A 58 12.32 -24.72 6.19
N PRO A 59 13.46 -24.79 5.53
CA PRO A 59 13.96 -26.05 4.99
C PRO A 59 14.25 -27.13 6.05
N ASP A 60 14.37 -26.76 7.33
CA ASP A 60 14.50 -27.68 8.46
C ASP A 60 13.13 -28.16 9.01
N GLY A 61 12.01 -27.63 8.49
CA GLY A 61 10.67 -28.01 8.92
C GLY A 61 10.31 -27.62 10.36
N ASN A 62 11.16 -26.82 11.01
CA ASN A 62 10.97 -26.43 12.40
C ASN A 62 10.17 -25.11 12.48
N LEU A 63 8.85 -25.23 12.60
CA LEU A 63 7.92 -24.13 12.77
C LEU A 63 7.87 -23.56 14.20
N ASP A 64 8.50 -24.24 15.16
CA ASP A 64 8.55 -23.81 16.57
C ASP A 64 9.65 -22.79 16.87
N ARG A 65 10.32 -22.32 15.87
CA ARG A 65 11.40 -21.34 16.05
C ARG A 65 10.86 -19.97 16.39
N PRO A 66 11.47 -19.30 17.38
CA PRO A 66 11.06 -17.94 17.75
C PRO A 66 11.15 -16.92 16.62
N ASP A 67 12.04 -17.14 15.66
CA ASP A 67 12.21 -16.30 14.48
C ASP A 67 11.05 -16.43 13.48
N ILE A 68 10.29 -17.50 13.52
CA ILE A 68 9.05 -17.68 12.77
C ILE A 68 7.90 -16.90 13.43
N LEU A 69 7.85 -16.94 14.75
CA LEU A 69 6.77 -16.34 15.54
C LEU A 69 6.71 -14.83 15.42
N ALA A 70 7.79 -14.21 15.03
CA ALA A 70 7.90 -12.78 14.89
C ALA A 70 8.26 -12.36 13.46
N MET A 71 7.72 -13.05 12.45
CA MET A 71 8.19 -12.88 11.07
C MET A 71 8.09 -11.45 10.54
N GLY A 72 7.14 -10.68 10.99
CA GLY A 72 7.14 -9.25 10.70
C GLY A 72 8.33 -8.52 11.32
N TYR A 73 8.80 -8.95 12.50
CA TYR A 73 9.84 -8.27 13.28
C TYR A 73 11.17 -9.03 13.32
N HIS A 74 11.16 -10.37 13.38
CA HIS A 74 12.36 -11.19 13.41
C HIS A 74 12.99 -11.43 12.04
N ASP A 75 12.19 -11.70 11.04
CA ASP A 75 12.62 -11.79 9.65
C ASP A 75 13.33 -10.51 9.21
N TRP A 76 12.89 -9.42 9.74
CA TRP A 76 13.45 -8.10 9.63
C TRP A 76 14.87 -7.98 10.17
N GLN A 77 15.16 -8.51 11.37
CA GLN A 77 16.52 -8.56 11.90
C GLN A 77 17.43 -9.45 11.03
N THR A 78 16.92 -10.59 10.63
CA THR A 78 17.67 -11.57 9.85
C THR A 78 17.91 -11.09 8.42
N LYS A 79 16.89 -10.57 7.76
CA LYS A 79 16.98 -10.06 6.38
C LYS A 79 17.77 -8.77 6.28
N LEU A 80 17.66 -7.89 7.24
CA LEU A 80 18.47 -6.68 7.30
C LEU A 80 19.90 -6.94 7.75
N LYS A 81 20.24 -8.18 8.11
CA LYS A 81 21.58 -8.56 8.55
C LYS A 81 22.12 -7.64 9.66
N CYS A 82 21.31 -7.40 10.68
CA CYS A 82 21.69 -6.63 11.86
C CYS A 82 21.98 -7.59 13.02
N PRO A 83 23.10 -8.33 13.02
CA PRO A 83 23.44 -9.23 14.10
C PRO A 83 23.67 -8.39 15.37
N GLY A 84 23.05 -8.79 16.47
CA GLY A 84 23.20 -8.16 17.76
C GLY A 84 22.26 -7.00 18.06
N LEU A 85 21.31 -6.68 17.18
CA LEU A 85 20.22 -5.82 17.55
C LEU A 85 19.21 -6.60 18.41
N ASP A 86 19.09 -6.18 19.66
CA ASP A 86 18.01 -6.64 20.53
C ASP A 86 16.67 -6.35 19.85
N PRO A 87 15.72 -7.32 19.77
CA PRO A 87 14.35 -7.03 19.37
C PRO A 87 13.73 -5.85 20.09
N ALA A 88 14.10 -5.62 21.36
CA ALA A 88 13.73 -4.42 22.11
C ALA A 88 14.31 -3.11 21.53
N ALA A 89 15.37 -3.17 20.73
CA ALA A 89 15.92 -1.97 20.07
C ALA A 89 15.06 -1.48 18.89
N PHE A 90 14.15 -2.32 18.39
CA PHE A 90 13.11 -1.92 17.42
C PHE A 90 11.87 -1.34 18.13
N ASN A 91 12.06 -0.70 19.23
CA ASN A 91 10.98 -0.33 20.14
C ASN A 91 9.98 0.69 19.60
N SER A 92 10.25 1.32 18.48
CA SER A 92 9.26 2.23 17.93
C SER A 92 9.45 2.41 16.42
N PHE A 93 8.38 2.26 15.70
CA PHE A 93 8.19 2.93 14.43
C PHE A 93 8.47 4.43 14.60
N ASN A 94 8.70 5.13 13.50
CA ASN A 94 8.91 6.56 13.58
C ASN A 94 7.73 7.25 14.27
N GLU A 95 7.99 8.10 15.23
CA GLU A 95 6.99 8.76 16.08
C GLU A 95 5.94 9.57 15.29
N THR A 96 6.32 10.02 14.09
CA THR A 96 5.43 10.79 13.21
C THR A 96 4.65 9.92 12.22
N THR A 97 4.87 8.60 12.24
CA THR A 97 4.24 7.68 11.30
C THR A 97 3.18 6.84 12.02
N TYR A 98 1.93 6.98 11.59
CA TYR A 98 0.84 6.16 12.06
C TYR A 98 0.82 4.83 11.32
N VAL A 99 1.06 3.74 12.03
CA VAL A 99 1.18 2.39 11.47
C VAL A 99 -0.09 1.59 11.75
N MET A 100 -0.61 0.95 10.72
CA MET A 100 -1.70 -0.02 10.81
C MET A 100 -1.26 -1.35 10.22
N ASP A 101 -1.68 -2.42 10.88
CA ASP A 101 -1.45 -3.78 10.45
C ASP A 101 -2.48 -4.26 9.42
N ASP A 102 -2.00 -5.02 8.46
CA ASP A 102 -2.74 -5.65 7.39
C ASP A 102 -2.85 -7.19 7.54
N VAL A 103 -2.46 -7.74 8.66
CA VAL A 103 -2.51 -9.20 8.86
C VAL A 103 -3.95 -9.70 8.86
N HIS A 104 -4.35 -10.30 7.76
CA HIS A 104 -5.71 -10.85 7.56
C HIS A 104 -5.72 -12.35 7.30
N CYS A 105 -4.55 -12.99 7.27
CA CYS A 105 -4.43 -14.41 6.98
C CYS A 105 -4.85 -15.33 8.12
N CYS A 106 -5.21 -14.79 9.28
CA CYS A 106 -5.67 -15.52 10.44
C CYS A 106 -6.96 -14.98 10.95
N ASP A 107 -8.04 -15.38 10.32
CA ASP A 107 -9.34 -15.24 10.93
C ASP A 107 -9.37 -16.08 12.21
N THR A 108 -9.64 -15.41 13.33
CA THR A 108 -9.72 -15.99 14.66
C THR A 108 -10.74 -17.14 14.78
N PHE A 109 -11.64 -17.27 13.84
CA PHE A 109 -12.72 -18.25 13.88
C PHE A 109 -12.65 -19.29 12.76
N GLN A 110 -11.80 -19.12 11.75
CA GLN A 110 -11.83 -19.92 10.53
C GLN A 110 -10.55 -20.74 10.28
N TRP A 111 -9.58 -20.74 11.20
CA TRP A 111 -8.35 -21.51 11.02
C TRP A 111 -8.60 -23.00 10.72
N GLN A 112 -9.67 -23.59 11.27
CA GLN A 112 -10.07 -24.96 11.00
C GLN A 112 -10.56 -25.16 9.55
N TRP A 113 -11.21 -24.15 8.97
CA TRP A 113 -11.71 -24.22 7.59
C TRP A 113 -10.62 -23.95 6.56
N THR A 114 -9.66 -23.11 6.90
CA THR A 114 -8.51 -22.82 6.04
C THR A 114 -7.44 -23.89 6.11
N GLN A 115 -7.65 -24.95 6.89
CA GLN A 115 -6.68 -26.04 7.12
C GLN A 115 -5.35 -25.57 7.72
N GLN A 116 -5.31 -24.39 8.28
CA GLN A 116 -4.17 -23.88 9.02
C GLN A 116 -4.04 -24.63 10.36
N THR A 117 -2.82 -24.84 10.81
CA THR A 117 -2.61 -25.46 12.10
C THR A 117 -3.00 -24.51 13.24
N LYS A 118 -3.42 -25.07 14.37
CA LYS A 118 -3.68 -24.27 15.58
C LYS A 118 -2.47 -23.46 15.98
N GLU A 119 -1.30 -24.02 15.83
CA GLU A 119 -0.01 -23.41 16.11
C GLU A 119 0.25 -22.17 15.22
N PHE A 120 0.05 -22.28 13.92
CA PHE A 120 0.13 -21.15 13.01
C PHE A 120 -0.81 -19.99 13.43
N TYR A 121 -2.03 -20.33 13.84
CA TYR A 121 -2.97 -19.37 14.37
C TYR A 121 -2.48 -18.68 15.66
N GLU A 122 -1.97 -19.45 16.63
CA GLU A 122 -1.45 -18.91 17.89
C GLU A 122 -0.21 -18.03 17.63
N ASN A 123 0.64 -18.41 16.69
CA ASN A 123 1.81 -17.64 16.29
C ASN A 123 1.43 -16.27 15.69
N ASN A 124 0.44 -16.26 14.82
CA ASN A 124 -0.07 -14.98 14.29
C ASN A 124 -0.69 -14.10 15.36
N ARG A 125 -1.40 -14.67 16.32
CA ARG A 125 -1.91 -13.89 17.47
C ARG A 125 -0.78 -13.27 18.27
N GLN A 126 0.33 -13.99 18.46
CA GLN A 126 1.50 -13.44 19.15
C GLN A 126 2.12 -12.29 18.36
N ILE A 127 2.27 -12.44 17.03
CA ILE A 127 2.77 -11.35 16.16
C ILE A 127 1.89 -10.10 16.27
N LEU A 128 0.57 -10.25 16.25
CA LEU A 128 -0.36 -9.14 16.40
C LEU A 128 -0.24 -8.47 17.78
N SER A 129 -0.09 -9.28 18.85
CA SER A 129 0.15 -8.76 20.19
C SER A 129 1.45 -7.94 20.25
N ASP A 130 2.53 -8.48 19.70
CA ASP A 130 3.83 -7.81 19.68
C ASP A 130 3.79 -6.53 18.84
N ALA A 131 3.02 -6.52 17.76
CA ALA A 131 2.81 -5.33 16.95
C ALA A 131 2.03 -4.25 17.73
N ALA A 132 0.95 -4.64 18.41
CA ALA A 132 0.15 -3.74 19.24
C ALA A 132 0.97 -3.12 20.37
N ASP A 133 1.84 -3.89 21.02
CA ASP A 133 2.74 -3.43 22.07
C ASP A 133 3.75 -2.38 21.55
N ARG A 134 4.00 -2.34 20.26
CA ARG A 134 4.84 -1.36 19.57
C ARG A 134 4.06 -0.19 18.97
N GLY A 135 2.78 -0.06 19.29
CA GLY A 135 1.94 1.04 18.85
C GLY A 135 1.32 0.86 17.46
N VAL A 136 1.36 -0.34 16.89
CA VAL A 136 0.67 -0.64 15.64
C VAL A 136 -0.82 -0.77 15.89
N MET A 137 -1.65 -0.06 15.16
CA MET A 137 -3.09 -0.27 15.15
C MET A 137 -3.41 -1.59 14.46
N ILE A 138 -4.04 -2.50 15.18
CA ILE A 138 -4.46 -3.79 14.63
C ILE A 138 -5.75 -3.61 13.85
N GLY A 139 -5.63 -3.59 12.54
CA GLY A 139 -6.75 -3.43 11.61
C GLY A 139 -7.17 -4.74 10.95
N SER A 140 -6.22 -5.63 10.73
CA SER A 140 -6.41 -6.93 10.07
C SER A 140 -7.25 -6.83 8.80
N THR A 141 -6.93 -5.86 7.96
CA THR A 141 -7.72 -5.55 6.76
C THR A 141 -6.86 -5.02 5.62
N CYS A 142 -7.11 -5.47 4.40
CA CYS A 142 -6.55 -4.89 3.17
C CYS A 142 -7.28 -3.61 2.71
N ALA A 143 -8.33 -3.21 3.42
CA ALA A 143 -9.07 -1.97 3.17
C ALA A 143 -9.04 -1.05 4.41
N PRO A 144 -7.86 -0.53 4.81
CA PRO A 144 -7.67 0.18 6.07
C PRO A 144 -8.47 1.48 6.17
N TYR A 145 -8.84 2.06 5.04
CA TYR A 145 -9.72 3.22 4.97
C TYR A 145 -11.13 2.94 5.55
N LEU A 146 -11.56 1.68 5.59
CA LEU A 146 -12.81 1.28 6.28
C LEU A 146 -12.65 1.27 7.80
N ALA A 147 -11.43 1.16 8.31
CA ALA A 147 -11.09 1.12 9.72
C ALA A 147 -10.52 2.47 10.25
N GLY A 148 -10.62 3.54 9.47
CA GLY A 148 -10.21 4.88 9.89
C GLY A 148 -8.74 5.23 9.63
N TRP A 149 -8.01 4.41 8.88
CA TRP A 149 -6.68 4.76 8.39
C TRP A 149 -6.82 5.61 7.12
N LEU A 150 -6.80 6.92 7.28
CA LEU A 150 -7.14 7.88 6.24
C LEU A 150 -5.98 8.89 6.07
N PRO A 151 -5.05 8.66 5.13
CA PRO A 151 -4.13 9.72 4.72
C PRO A 151 -4.93 10.84 4.06
N VAL A 152 -4.61 12.09 4.40
CA VAL A 152 -5.31 13.23 3.81
C VAL A 152 -4.65 13.69 2.52
N MET A 153 -5.33 14.55 1.78
CA MET A 153 -4.85 15.09 0.50
C MET A 153 -3.42 15.66 0.62
N GLY A 154 -2.54 15.17 -0.23
CA GLY A 154 -1.13 15.58 -0.28
C GLY A 154 -0.20 14.89 0.73
N GLU A 155 -0.71 14.14 1.71
CA GLU A 155 0.13 13.35 2.61
C GLU A 155 0.83 12.21 1.87
N TYR A 156 2.08 11.98 2.23
CA TYR A 156 2.83 10.81 1.76
C TYR A 156 2.57 9.61 2.67
N PHE A 157 2.26 8.48 2.06
CA PHE A 157 2.01 7.22 2.75
C PHE A 157 2.70 6.05 2.04
N VAL A 158 2.83 4.94 2.75
CA VAL A 158 3.28 3.66 2.20
C VAL A 158 2.28 2.55 2.54
N THR A 159 2.13 1.59 1.65
CA THR A 159 1.24 0.45 1.84
C THR A 159 1.71 -0.74 1.04
N THR A 160 1.41 -1.94 1.54
CA THR A 160 1.63 -3.21 0.84
C THR A 160 0.43 -3.65 0.00
N GLU A 161 -0.73 -2.96 0.15
CA GLU A 161 -1.97 -3.35 -0.49
C GLU A 161 -2.32 -2.53 -1.73
N SER A 162 -2.47 -3.21 -2.86
CA SER A 162 -2.75 -2.60 -4.16
C SER A 162 -4.09 -1.84 -4.20
N SER A 163 -5.14 -2.39 -3.59
CA SER A 163 -6.44 -1.72 -3.53
C SER A 163 -6.41 -0.49 -2.63
N ASN A 164 -5.59 -0.51 -1.56
CA ASN A 164 -5.43 0.62 -0.67
C ASN A 164 -4.65 1.76 -1.32
N VAL A 165 -3.55 1.47 -2.02
CA VAL A 165 -2.80 2.52 -2.71
C VAL A 165 -3.68 3.22 -3.73
N LEU A 166 -4.46 2.44 -4.49
CA LEU A 166 -5.37 2.97 -5.51
C LEU A 166 -6.48 3.83 -4.88
N TYR A 167 -7.14 3.37 -3.81
CA TYR A 167 -8.17 4.15 -3.12
C TYR A 167 -7.62 5.44 -2.51
N SER A 168 -6.51 5.35 -1.79
CA SER A 168 -5.92 6.49 -1.09
C SER A 168 -5.42 7.57 -2.05
N ASN A 169 -4.82 7.18 -3.16
CA ASN A 169 -4.43 8.12 -4.21
C ASN A 169 -5.65 8.75 -4.89
N SER A 170 -6.66 7.93 -5.25
CA SER A 170 -7.76 8.35 -6.14
C SER A 170 -8.86 9.10 -5.43
N ILE A 171 -9.17 8.72 -4.17
CA ILE A 171 -10.33 9.25 -3.43
C ILE A 171 -9.90 10.19 -2.31
N LEU A 172 -8.81 9.89 -1.63
CA LEU A 172 -8.31 10.77 -0.57
C LEU A 172 -7.35 11.85 -1.09
N GLY A 173 -6.86 11.71 -2.32
CA GLY A 173 -5.87 12.63 -2.91
C GLY A 173 -4.52 12.58 -2.20
N ALA A 174 -4.27 11.51 -1.47
CA ALA A 174 -2.97 11.27 -0.84
C ALA A 174 -1.93 10.82 -1.88
N ARG A 175 -0.68 10.71 -1.48
CA ARG A 175 0.44 10.41 -2.37
C ARG A 175 1.19 9.18 -1.89
N GLY A 176 0.96 8.06 -2.55
CA GLY A 176 1.61 6.80 -2.24
C GLY A 176 1.92 5.98 -3.48
N ASN A 177 2.87 5.09 -3.32
CA ASN A 177 3.17 4.03 -4.27
C ASN A 177 2.99 2.68 -3.57
N GLY A 178 2.62 1.64 -4.31
CA GLY A 178 2.64 0.28 -3.81
C GLY A 178 4.06 -0.14 -3.46
N GLY A 179 4.24 -0.77 -2.32
CA GLY A 179 5.54 -1.18 -1.82
C GLY A 179 5.59 -2.66 -1.47
N GLY A 180 6.78 -3.25 -1.53
CA GLY A 180 7.05 -4.57 -0.97
C GLY A 180 7.05 -4.52 0.56
N GLY A 181 6.76 -5.65 1.22
CA GLY A 181 6.67 -5.74 2.67
C GLY A 181 7.89 -5.16 3.40
N ASN A 182 9.10 -5.54 2.96
CA ASN A 182 10.34 -5.08 3.61
C ASN A 182 10.60 -3.58 3.44
N THR A 183 10.37 -3.02 2.27
CA THR A 183 10.57 -1.59 2.01
C THR A 183 9.56 -0.74 2.76
N THR A 184 8.29 -1.16 2.76
CA THR A 184 7.22 -0.48 3.51
C THR A 184 7.51 -0.51 5.01
N PHE A 185 8.01 -1.63 5.51
CA PHE A 185 8.40 -1.79 6.91
C PHE A 185 9.57 -0.86 7.29
N CYS A 186 10.63 -0.83 6.47
CA CYS A 186 11.74 0.11 6.67
C CYS A 186 11.26 1.56 6.63
N SER A 187 10.34 1.88 5.70
CA SER A 187 9.74 3.21 5.64
C SER A 187 9.01 3.59 6.92
N ALA A 188 8.25 2.65 7.51
CA ALA A 188 7.55 2.90 8.78
C ALA A 188 8.52 3.20 9.93
N ILE A 189 9.69 2.58 9.94
CA ILE A 189 10.69 2.76 11.00
C ILE A 189 11.47 4.06 10.85
N CYS A 190 11.98 4.36 9.66
CA CYS A 190 12.74 5.59 9.45
C CYS A 190 11.83 6.80 9.17
N GLY A 191 10.55 6.60 8.91
CA GLY A 191 9.61 7.67 8.55
C GLY A 191 9.89 8.30 7.18
N ARG A 192 10.53 7.57 6.27
CA ARG A 192 10.95 8.06 4.95
C ARG A 192 10.60 7.06 3.86
N ALA A 193 10.29 7.60 2.67
CA ALA A 193 10.13 6.83 1.44
C ALA A 193 10.85 7.53 0.27
N PRO A 194 11.22 6.80 -0.81
CA PRO A 194 11.77 7.41 -2.01
C PRO A 194 10.78 8.39 -2.65
N LYS A 195 11.23 9.55 -3.08
CA LYS A 195 10.41 10.51 -3.84
C LYS A 195 10.39 10.10 -5.31
N TRP A 196 9.41 9.30 -5.69
CA TRP A 196 9.27 8.77 -7.05
C TRP A 196 7.80 8.45 -7.38
N GLY A 197 7.55 8.02 -8.62
CA GLY A 197 6.22 7.54 -9.04
C GLY A 197 5.12 8.55 -8.75
N LEU A 198 4.06 8.11 -8.06
CA LEU A 198 2.90 8.94 -7.73
C LEU A 198 3.13 9.96 -6.59
N HIS A 199 4.31 9.98 -5.99
CA HIS A 199 4.74 11.10 -5.14
C HIS A 199 4.95 12.38 -5.96
N LEU A 200 5.24 12.26 -7.27
CA LEU A 200 5.53 13.35 -8.17
C LEU A 200 4.24 13.85 -8.84
N PRO A 201 3.94 15.15 -8.76
CA PRO A 201 2.71 15.71 -9.33
C PRO A 201 2.55 15.45 -10.83
N GLU A 202 3.64 15.46 -11.57
CA GLU A 202 3.69 15.25 -13.02
C GLU A 202 3.24 13.85 -13.44
N ASN A 203 3.27 12.86 -12.56
CA ASN A 203 2.84 11.50 -12.83
C ASN A 203 1.37 11.25 -12.47
N ARG A 204 0.63 12.28 -12.07
CA ARG A 204 -0.73 12.16 -11.55
C ARG A 204 -1.81 12.64 -12.51
N HIS A 205 -1.50 12.84 -13.76
CA HIS A 205 -2.46 13.21 -14.79
C HIS A 205 -2.98 12.00 -15.55
N GLY A 206 -4.21 12.10 -16.02
CA GLY A 206 -4.87 11.08 -16.81
C GLY A 206 -4.16 10.80 -18.12
N THR A 207 -4.14 9.53 -18.51
CA THR A 207 -3.54 9.07 -19.75
C THR A 207 -4.51 8.30 -20.65
N HIS A 208 -5.51 7.64 -20.05
CA HIS A 208 -6.50 6.83 -20.75
C HIS A 208 -7.90 7.22 -20.28
N VAL A 209 -8.81 7.52 -21.20
CA VAL A 209 -10.15 7.98 -20.89
C VAL A 209 -11.16 6.85 -21.09
N PHE A 210 -12.05 6.66 -20.13
CA PHE A 210 -13.11 5.65 -20.15
C PHE A 210 -14.46 6.34 -19.95
N HIS A 211 -15.26 6.32 -21.00
CA HIS A 211 -16.65 6.80 -20.98
C HIS A 211 -17.57 5.70 -20.51
N VAL A 212 -18.19 5.87 -19.36
CA VAL A 212 -19.11 4.89 -18.76
C VAL A 212 -20.49 5.06 -19.40
N ALA A 213 -20.90 4.04 -20.14
CA ALA A 213 -22.21 3.92 -20.80
C ALA A 213 -22.91 2.60 -20.43
N CYS A 214 -22.56 2.05 -19.26
CA CYS A 214 -23.11 0.83 -18.69
C CYS A 214 -23.86 1.12 -17.38
N ASP A 215 -24.59 0.13 -16.88
CA ASP A 215 -25.23 0.19 -15.56
C ASP A 215 -24.17 0.33 -14.46
N THR A 216 -24.48 1.11 -13.42
CA THR A 216 -23.65 1.38 -12.25
C THR A 216 -24.50 1.42 -10.97
N LYS A 217 -25.55 0.58 -10.92
CA LYS A 217 -26.57 0.63 -9.87
C LYS A 217 -26.07 0.06 -8.55
N ASP A 218 -25.33 -1.04 -8.61
CA ASP A 218 -24.86 -1.75 -7.43
C ASP A 218 -23.35 -1.98 -7.43
N LYS A 219 -22.84 -2.64 -6.38
CA LYS A 219 -21.42 -2.91 -6.22
C LYS A 219 -20.87 -3.88 -7.27
N THR A 220 -21.70 -4.76 -7.82
CA THR A 220 -21.30 -5.74 -8.83
C THR A 220 -21.05 -5.06 -10.17
N ASP A 221 -21.90 -4.09 -10.53
CA ASP A 221 -21.70 -3.26 -11.72
C ASP A 221 -20.35 -2.54 -11.65
N TRP A 222 -20.03 -1.97 -10.49
CA TRP A 222 -18.74 -1.28 -10.27
C TRP A 222 -17.56 -2.24 -10.27
N ASP A 223 -17.71 -3.46 -9.77
CA ASP A 223 -16.68 -4.50 -9.84
C ASP A 223 -16.37 -4.88 -11.29
N LEU A 224 -17.41 -5.16 -12.08
CA LEU A 224 -17.28 -5.46 -13.50
C LEU A 224 -16.69 -4.29 -14.30
N LEU A 225 -17.11 -3.06 -14.00
CA LEU A 225 -16.54 -1.85 -14.59
C LEU A 225 -15.03 -1.74 -14.28
N GLY A 226 -14.63 -1.98 -13.03
CA GLY A 226 -13.23 -1.96 -12.63
C GLY A 226 -12.38 -2.99 -13.38
N ALA A 227 -12.89 -4.21 -13.53
CA ALA A 227 -12.24 -5.26 -14.32
C ALA A 227 -12.16 -4.91 -15.82
N ALA A 228 -13.24 -4.36 -16.38
CA ALA A 228 -13.30 -3.98 -17.80
C ALA A 228 -12.31 -2.83 -18.12
N VAL A 229 -12.18 -1.87 -17.25
CA VAL A 229 -11.19 -0.78 -17.33
C VAL A 229 -9.78 -1.36 -17.22
N GLY A 230 -9.51 -2.13 -16.19
CA GLY A 230 -8.16 -2.64 -15.91
C GLY A 230 -7.58 -3.49 -17.04
N ARG A 231 -8.40 -4.32 -17.68
CA ARG A 231 -7.99 -5.14 -18.84
C ARG A 231 -7.60 -4.35 -20.09
N ARG A 232 -7.89 -3.03 -20.13
CA ARG A 232 -7.61 -2.13 -21.26
C ARG A 232 -6.48 -1.16 -20.98
N LEU A 233 -5.92 -1.19 -19.76
CA LEU A 233 -4.85 -0.30 -19.39
C LEU A 233 -3.47 -0.79 -19.86
N ALA A 234 -2.69 0.12 -20.39
CA ALA A 234 -1.26 -0.08 -20.56
C ALA A 234 -0.53 0.02 -19.20
N PRO A 235 0.67 -0.56 -19.07
CA PRO A 235 1.49 -0.36 -17.87
C PRO A 235 1.69 1.13 -17.55
N ASN A 236 1.59 1.47 -16.27
CA ASN A 236 1.71 2.84 -15.74
C ASN A 236 0.64 3.84 -16.24
N ALA A 237 -0.43 3.35 -16.85
CA ALA A 237 -1.54 4.22 -17.27
C ALA A 237 -2.33 4.73 -16.06
N VAL A 238 -2.80 5.96 -16.17
CA VAL A 238 -3.73 6.57 -15.22
C VAL A 238 -5.10 6.69 -15.91
N PRO A 239 -6.08 5.84 -15.56
CA PRO A 239 -7.41 5.92 -16.15
C PRO A 239 -8.19 7.12 -15.61
N VAL A 240 -8.91 7.78 -16.51
CA VAL A 240 -9.89 8.82 -16.22
C VAL A 240 -11.28 8.26 -16.50
N ILE A 241 -12.13 8.19 -15.50
CA ILE A 241 -13.51 7.69 -15.60
C ILE A 241 -14.47 8.85 -15.75
N CYS A 242 -15.19 8.89 -16.86
CA CYS A 242 -16.16 9.90 -17.19
C CYS A 242 -17.51 9.26 -17.51
N GLY A 243 -18.59 9.93 -17.22
CA GLY A 243 -19.95 9.45 -17.58
C GLY A 243 -21.03 10.10 -16.73
N ASP A 244 -22.25 9.78 -17.06
CA ASP A 244 -23.44 10.17 -16.28
C ASP A 244 -23.84 9.02 -15.36
N PHE A 245 -23.24 8.97 -14.19
CA PHE A 245 -23.51 7.99 -13.15
C PHE A 245 -23.72 8.66 -11.80
N GLU A 246 -24.56 8.07 -10.97
CA GLU A 246 -24.71 8.50 -9.58
C GLU A 246 -23.37 8.35 -8.85
N ARG A 247 -23.02 9.36 -8.03
CA ARG A 247 -21.78 9.32 -7.23
C ARG A 247 -21.70 8.02 -6.44
N PRO A 248 -20.66 7.20 -6.66
CA PRO A 248 -20.53 5.92 -5.97
C PRO A 248 -20.29 6.09 -4.48
N ASP A 249 -20.92 5.25 -3.69
CA ASP A 249 -20.63 5.11 -2.28
C ASP A 249 -19.31 4.37 -2.03
N LEU A 250 -18.90 4.29 -0.77
CA LEU A 250 -17.66 3.66 -0.36
C LEU A 250 -17.56 2.19 -0.76
N ILE A 251 -18.67 1.45 -0.76
CA ILE A 251 -18.68 0.01 -1.10
C ILE A 251 -18.53 -0.21 -2.60
N LYS A 252 -19.20 0.61 -3.41
CA LYS A 252 -19.04 0.64 -4.86
C LYS A 252 -17.60 0.98 -5.25
N LEU A 253 -17.02 2.02 -4.64
CA LEU A 253 -15.62 2.40 -4.84
C LEU A 253 -14.64 1.30 -4.45
N LYS A 254 -14.86 0.63 -3.30
CA LYS A 254 -14.04 -0.51 -2.87
C LYS A 254 -14.08 -1.63 -3.92
N SER A 255 -15.27 -2.01 -4.41
CA SER A 255 -15.41 -3.05 -5.44
C SER A 255 -14.69 -2.66 -6.72
N PHE A 256 -14.92 -1.46 -7.21
CA PHE A 256 -14.27 -0.93 -8.41
C PHE A 256 -12.74 -0.96 -8.30
N PHE A 257 -12.18 -0.41 -7.23
CA PHE A 257 -10.73 -0.33 -7.07
C PHE A 257 -10.08 -1.69 -6.82
N THR A 258 -10.77 -2.62 -6.16
CA THR A 258 -10.27 -3.99 -6.01
C THR A 258 -10.14 -4.67 -7.38
N ALA A 259 -11.19 -4.64 -8.19
CA ALA A 259 -11.18 -5.23 -9.52
C ALA A 259 -10.17 -4.54 -10.47
N LEU A 260 -10.09 -3.21 -10.43
CA LEU A 260 -9.12 -2.44 -11.21
C LEU A 260 -7.68 -2.79 -10.82
N ALA A 261 -7.37 -2.86 -9.52
CA ALA A 261 -6.02 -3.17 -9.04
C ALA A 261 -5.56 -4.56 -9.47
N VAL A 262 -6.40 -5.60 -9.29
CA VAL A 262 -6.01 -6.99 -9.62
C VAL A 262 -5.90 -7.25 -11.12
N THR A 263 -6.56 -6.44 -11.95
CA THR A 263 -6.54 -6.62 -13.42
C THR A 263 -5.49 -5.78 -14.14
N SER A 264 -4.95 -4.73 -13.50
CA SER A 264 -4.03 -3.80 -14.17
C SER A 264 -2.77 -3.46 -13.38
N GLY A 265 -2.78 -3.63 -12.06
CA GLY A 265 -1.72 -3.08 -11.20
C GLY A 265 -1.72 -1.55 -11.13
N CYS A 266 -2.80 -0.90 -11.53
CA CYS A 266 -2.96 0.56 -11.48
C CYS A 266 -2.96 1.05 -10.04
N GLU A 267 -2.29 2.19 -9.78
CA GLU A 267 -2.16 2.77 -8.43
C GLU A 267 -2.83 4.16 -8.30
N LEU A 268 -3.33 4.72 -9.39
CA LEU A 268 -4.11 5.96 -9.43
C LEU A 268 -5.17 5.87 -10.51
N CYS A 269 -6.40 6.22 -10.17
CA CYS A 269 -7.53 6.34 -11.10
C CYS A 269 -8.29 7.63 -10.78
N LEU A 270 -8.56 8.42 -11.78
CA LEU A 270 -9.23 9.72 -11.66
C LEU A 270 -10.71 9.58 -12.08
N ILE A 271 -11.62 9.66 -11.13
CA ILE A 271 -13.07 9.63 -11.40
C ILE A 271 -13.58 11.07 -11.41
N VAL A 272 -14.01 11.55 -12.57
CA VAL A 272 -14.45 12.93 -12.75
C VAL A 272 -15.64 13.24 -11.85
N GLY A 273 -15.56 14.36 -11.11
CA GLY A 273 -16.56 14.77 -10.12
C GLY A 273 -16.53 14.02 -8.80
N VAL A 274 -15.61 13.02 -8.62
CA VAL A 274 -15.48 12.21 -7.41
C VAL A 274 -14.09 12.37 -6.80
N SER A 275 -13.04 12.16 -7.59
CA SER A 275 -11.66 12.28 -7.14
C SER A 275 -11.30 13.75 -6.85
N PRO A 276 -10.56 14.05 -5.76
CA PRO A 276 -10.17 15.43 -5.43
C PRO A 276 -9.35 16.11 -6.53
N GLU A 277 -8.53 15.35 -7.22
CA GLU A 277 -7.67 15.83 -8.31
C GLU A 277 -8.37 15.81 -9.70
N ALA A 278 -9.66 15.45 -9.75
CA ALA A 278 -10.45 15.31 -10.97
C ALA A 278 -11.87 15.85 -10.81
N GLN A 279 -12.02 17.06 -10.26
CA GLN A 279 -13.35 17.69 -10.15
C GLN A 279 -13.94 18.02 -11.52
N THR A 280 -13.07 18.25 -12.52
CA THR A 280 -13.44 18.36 -13.93
C THR A 280 -12.53 17.45 -14.78
N TYR A 281 -12.95 17.23 -16.02
CA TYR A 281 -12.16 16.49 -16.99
C TYR A 281 -10.79 17.15 -17.24
N GLU A 282 -10.77 18.48 -17.38
CA GLU A 282 -9.56 19.26 -17.61
C GLU A 282 -8.57 19.13 -16.44
N MET A 283 -9.07 19.11 -15.21
CA MET A 283 -8.24 18.85 -14.02
C MET A 283 -7.64 17.44 -14.06
N ALA A 284 -8.44 16.44 -14.43
CA ALA A 284 -7.97 15.06 -14.50
C ALA A 284 -6.87 14.90 -15.56
N MET A 285 -7.02 15.54 -16.72
CA MET A 285 -6.07 15.44 -17.83
C MET A 285 -4.85 16.34 -17.68
N GLY A 286 -4.90 17.38 -16.84
CA GLY A 286 -3.77 18.30 -16.66
C GLY A 286 -3.28 18.99 -17.93
N GLY A 287 -4.13 19.13 -18.94
CA GLY A 287 -3.80 19.71 -20.24
C GLY A 287 -3.16 18.71 -21.23
N HIS A 288 -3.14 17.42 -20.91
CA HIS A 288 -2.64 16.37 -21.80
C HIS A 288 -3.76 15.80 -22.67
N GLU A 289 -3.41 15.40 -23.89
CA GLU A 289 -4.32 14.60 -24.73
C GLU A 289 -4.30 13.14 -24.27
N PRO A 290 -5.43 12.42 -24.32
CA PRO A 290 -5.48 11.02 -23.95
C PRO A 290 -4.70 10.15 -24.96
N ALA A 291 -3.95 9.20 -24.45
CA ALA A 291 -3.25 8.19 -25.26
C ALA A 291 -4.25 7.19 -25.87
N ALA A 292 -5.37 6.96 -25.22
CA ALA A 292 -6.46 6.14 -25.71
C ALA A 292 -7.79 6.52 -25.03
N GLU A 293 -8.89 6.31 -25.77
CA GLU A 293 -10.25 6.49 -25.26
C GLU A 293 -11.10 5.24 -25.51
N PHE A 294 -11.93 4.89 -24.55
CA PHE A 294 -12.80 3.72 -24.59
C PHE A 294 -14.20 4.08 -24.10
N THR A 295 -15.20 3.42 -24.66
CA THR A 295 -16.57 3.44 -24.12
C THR A 295 -16.88 2.07 -23.54
N ILE A 296 -17.28 2.03 -22.27
CA ILE A 296 -17.68 0.80 -21.57
C ILE A 296 -19.21 0.72 -21.57
N THR A 297 -19.74 -0.24 -22.31
CA THR A 297 -21.19 -0.52 -22.42
C THR A 297 -21.58 -1.78 -21.65
N ASN A 298 -22.87 -2.01 -21.47
CA ASN A 298 -23.38 -3.25 -20.84
C ASN A 298 -22.95 -4.52 -21.59
N GLU A 299 -22.77 -4.44 -22.91
CA GLU A 299 -22.31 -5.56 -23.73
C GLU A 299 -20.85 -5.97 -23.41
N ILE A 300 -20.03 -5.02 -22.98
CA ILE A 300 -18.64 -5.28 -22.57
C ILE A 300 -18.59 -5.97 -21.21
N LEU A 301 -19.59 -5.74 -20.36
CA LEU A 301 -19.67 -6.31 -19.01
C LEU A 301 -20.30 -7.71 -18.97
N GLN A 302 -20.86 -8.20 -20.07
CA GLN A 302 -21.42 -9.56 -20.22
C GLN A 302 -20.35 -10.57 -20.62
#